data_342d8bffbbecced75e05ef928466eace
#
_entry.id   342d8bffbbecced75e05ef928466eace
#
_cell.length_a   1.000
_cell.length_b   1.000
_cell.length_c   1.000
_cell.angle_alpha   90.00
_cell.angle_beta   90.00
_cell.angle_gamma   90.00
#
_symmetry.space_group_name_H-M   'P 1'
#
loop_
_entity.id
_entity.type
_entity.pdbx_description
1 polymer ?
#
loop_
_entity_poly.entity_id
_entity_poly.type
_entity_poly.pdbx_seq_one_letter_code
_entity_poly.pdbx_strand_id
1 'polypeptide(L)' 'LQRQVQKLVDSKLLKPNDSLWKIALLYGDDWAYWKSELADFDFSMQDPVSELLAVESWEED' A
#
# COMPACT_ATOMS: atom_id res chain seq x y z
N LEU A 1 -4.00 3.43 5.56
CA LEU A 1 -3.29 3.01 4.36
C LEU A 1 -3.92 1.79 3.69
N GLN A 2 -4.14 0.72 4.45
CA GLN A 2 -4.69 -0.50 3.87
C GLN A 2 -6.06 -0.29 3.22
N ARG A 3 -6.89 0.52 3.85
CA ARG A 3 -8.23 0.80 3.33
C ARG A 3 -8.17 1.55 2.00
N GLN A 4 -7.29 2.55 1.91
CA GLN A 4 -7.12 3.28 0.65
C GLN A 4 -6.58 2.38 -0.45
N VAL A 5 -5.61 1.53 -0.09
CA VAL A 5 -5.06 0.58 -1.05
C VAL A 5 -6.13 -0.40 -1.53
N GLN A 6 -6.98 -0.87 -0.61
CA GLN A 6 -8.08 -1.76 -0.99
C GLN A 6 -9.03 -1.08 -1.97
N LYS A 7 -9.32 0.21 -1.76
CA LYS A 7 -10.16 0.95 -2.70
C LYS A 7 -9.52 1.06 -4.08
N LEU A 8 -8.22 1.25 -4.12
CA LEU A 8 -7.51 1.31 -5.40
C LEU A 8 -7.58 -0.02 -6.13
N VAL A 9 -7.45 -1.13 -5.41
CA VAL A 9 -7.56 -2.46 -5.99
C VAL A 9 -8.99 -2.71 -6.49
N ASP A 10 -9.98 -2.32 -5.69
CA ASP A 10 -11.39 -2.49 -6.06
C ASP A 10 -11.74 -1.68 -7.30
N SER A 11 -11.12 -0.52 -7.48
CA SER A 11 -11.34 0.35 -8.62
C SER A 11 -10.52 -0.06 -9.85
N LYS A 12 -9.68 -1.09 -9.71
CA LYS A 12 -8.81 -1.59 -10.77
C LYS A 12 -7.71 -0.60 -11.17
N LEU A 13 -7.45 0.39 -10.33
CA LEU A 13 -6.33 1.30 -10.51
C LEU A 13 -5.03 0.65 -10.04
N LEU A 14 -5.14 -0.38 -9.19
CA LEU A 14 -4.02 -1.10 -8.62
C LEU A 14 -4.35 -2.58 -8.62
N LYS A 15 -3.37 -3.42 -8.91
CA LYS A 15 -3.55 -4.87 -8.91
C LYS A 15 -2.86 -5.48 -7.69
N PRO A 16 -3.39 -6.59 -7.15
CA PRO A 16 -2.76 -7.23 -5.98
C PRO A 16 -1.31 -7.67 -6.22
N ASN A 17 -0.95 -7.96 -7.46
CA ASN A 17 0.42 -8.36 -7.79
C ASN A 17 1.30 -7.19 -8.22
N ASP A 18 0.78 -5.96 -8.23
CA ASP A 18 1.60 -4.78 -8.45
C ASP A 18 2.48 -4.55 -7.23
N SER A 19 3.66 -3.96 -7.45
CA SER A 19 4.54 -3.62 -6.34
C SER A 19 4.06 -2.37 -5.62
N LEU A 20 4.56 -2.16 -4.40
CA LEU A 20 4.19 -0.99 -3.60
C LEU A 20 4.62 0.32 -4.28
N TRP A 21 5.56 0.26 -5.22
CA TRP A 21 5.94 1.40 -6.05
C TRP A 21 4.73 2.04 -6.73
N LYS A 22 3.76 1.22 -7.12
CA LYS A 22 2.58 1.70 -7.80
C LYS A 22 1.79 2.68 -6.93
N ILE A 23 1.77 2.42 -5.63
CA ILE A 23 1.10 3.31 -4.68
C ILE A 23 1.77 4.68 -4.67
N ALA A 24 3.11 4.70 -4.74
CA ALA A 24 3.85 5.96 -4.79
C ALA A 24 3.45 6.80 -6.00
N LEU A 25 3.25 6.14 -7.14
CA LEU A 25 2.85 6.84 -8.36
C LEU A 25 1.43 7.40 -8.26
N LEU A 26 0.57 6.74 -7.51
CA LEU A 26 -0.83 7.14 -7.39
C LEU A 26 -1.05 8.22 -6.34
N TYR A 27 -0.29 8.21 -5.25
CA TYR A 27 -0.49 9.15 -4.15
C TYR A 27 0.43 10.37 -4.18
N GLY A 28 1.56 10.27 -4.85
CA GLY A 28 2.42 11.43 -5.01
C GLY A 28 2.87 12.06 -3.69
N ASP A 29 2.31 13.23 -3.38
CA ASP A 29 2.78 14.05 -2.25
C ASP A 29 2.64 13.36 -0.88
N ASP A 30 1.64 12.50 -0.73
CA ASP A 30 1.41 11.82 0.54
C ASP A 30 2.29 10.61 0.73
N TRP A 31 3.09 10.27 -0.26
CA TRP A 31 3.89 9.07 -0.25
C TRP A 31 4.92 9.03 0.87
N ALA A 32 5.47 10.18 1.25
CA ALA A 32 6.47 10.23 2.32
C ALA A 32 5.88 9.68 3.63
N TYR A 33 4.64 10.03 3.92
CA TYR A 33 3.94 9.52 5.10
C TYR A 33 3.70 8.02 4.99
N TRP A 34 3.18 7.57 3.85
CA TRP A 34 2.89 6.15 3.64
C TRP A 34 4.14 5.30 3.68
N LYS A 35 5.24 5.83 3.17
CA LYS A 35 6.52 5.11 3.17
C LYS A 35 6.98 4.84 4.61
N SER A 36 6.80 5.80 5.49
CA SER A 36 7.16 5.64 6.90
C SER A 36 6.33 4.53 7.55
N GLU A 37 5.01 4.51 7.27
CA GLU A 37 4.13 3.48 7.78
C GLU A 37 4.53 2.09 7.28
N LEU A 38 4.86 1.99 6.00
CA LEU A 38 5.28 0.72 5.40
C LEU A 38 6.57 0.21 6.00
N ALA A 39 7.51 1.11 6.30
CA ALA A 39 8.78 0.73 6.92
C ALA A 39 8.58 0.15 8.31
N ASP A 40 7.59 0.63 9.05
CA ASP A 40 7.27 0.12 10.38
C ASP A 40 6.80 -1.34 10.33
N PHE A 41 6.30 -1.79 9.21
CA PHE A 41 5.87 -3.18 8.99
C PHE A 41 6.88 -3.99 8.19
N ASP A 42 8.10 -3.46 8.02
CA ASP A 42 9.19 -4.13 7.30
C ASP A 42 8.88 -4.41 5.83
N PHE A 43 7.99 -3.63 5.23
CA PHE A 43 7.72 -3.75 3.81
C PHE A 43 8.81 -3.12 2.96
N SER A 44 9.06 -3.74 1.81
CA SER A 44 9.93 -3.19 0.78
C SER A 44 9.07 -2.58 -0.32
N MET A 45 9.61 -1.59 -1.03
CA MET A 45 8.92 -1.00 -2.18
C MET A 45 8.68 -2.01 -3.31
N GLN A 46 9.39 -3.12 -3.30
CA GLN A 46 9.27 -4.16 -4.31
C GLN A 46 8.27 -5.25 -3.90
N ASP A 47 7.79 -5.21 -2.67
CA ASP A 47 6.83 -6.20 -2.20
C ASP A 47 5.49 -6.02 -2.94
N PRO A 48 4.75 -7.12 -3.17
CA PRO A 48 3.46 -6.99 -3.83
C PRO A 48 2.40 -6.39 -2.91
N VAL A 49 1.45 -5.69 -3.51
CA VAL A 49 0.35 -5.07 -2.79
C VAL A 49 -0.45 -6.09 -1.98
N SER A 50 -0.55 -7.33 -2.50
CA SER A 50 -1.29 -8.38 -1.81
C SER A 50 -0.77 -8.65 -0.40
N GLU A 51 0.53 -8.52 -0.18
CA GLU A 51 1.10 -8.71 1.17
C GLU A 51 0.65 -7.61 2.12
N LEU A 52 0.56 -6.39 1.63
CA LEU A 52 0.06 -5.28 2.44
C LEU A 52 -1.40 -5.51 2.84
N LEU A 53 -2.20 -6.00 1.91
CA LEU A 53 -3.61 -6.27 2.17
C LEU A 53 -3.82 -7.47 3.09
N ALA A 54 -2.83 -8.35 3.22
CA ALA A 54 -2.90 -9.52 4.08
C ALA A 54 -2.56 -9.22 5.54
N VAL A 55 -2.09 -8.02 5.87
CA VAL A 55 -1.76 -7.66 7.23
C VAL A 55 -3.03 -7.51 8.05
N GLU A 56 -3.16 -8.35 9.09
CA GLU A 56 -4.36 -8.35 9.93
C GLU A 56 -4.26 -7.36 11.09
N SER A 57 -3.06 -7.02 11.51
CA SER A 57 -2.84 -6.17 12.66
C SER A 57 -2.80 -4.68 12.32
N TRP A 58 -3.10 -4.31 11.10
CA TRP A 58 -3.06 -2.93 10.66
C TRP A 58 -4.25 -2.16 11.24
N GLU A 59 -3.96 -1.24 12.14
CA GLU A 59 -5.00 -0.40 12.73
C GLU A 59 -5.23 0.81 11.86
N GLU A 60 -6.39 0.86 11.25
CA GLU A 60 -6.74 1.97 10.38
C GLU A 60 -8.22 2.28 10.53
N ASP A 61 -8.52 3.52 10.75
CA ASP A 61 -9.91 3.97 10.93
C ASP A 61 -10.61 4.23 9.61
#